data_055f4935adf2d4e965c6564b62aff08f
#
_entry.id   055f4935adf2d4e965c6564b62aff08f
#
_cell.length_a   1.000
_cell.length_b   1.000
_cell.length_c   1.000
_cell.angle_alpha   90.00
_cell.angle_beta   90.00
_cell.angle_gamma   90.00
#
_symmetry.space_group_name_H-M   'P 1'
#
loop_
_entity.id
_entity.type
_entity.pdbx_description
1 polymer ?
#
loop_
_entity_poly.entity_id
_entity_poly.type
_entity_poly.pdbx_seq_one_letter_code
_entity_poly.pdbx_strand_id
1 'polypeptide(L)'
;MKKGTFFMMLAAAASLASCTAQGPKANLKSDVDSLSYMMGVTNTQGLMEYVQGRLGVDSAYVADFIKGLEQGCKETDAKQKAYLAGMQIGQQVSGDMFDYNNRQIFGQDSTQALNKDNFLAGFIAAVKKQSI
;
A
#
# COMPACT_ATOMS: atom_id res chain seq x y z
N MET A 1 -10.56 -1.35 68.79
CA MET A 1 -9.42 -1.81 67.95
C MET A 1 -9.99 -2.59 66.79
N LYS A 2 -10.16 -1.97 65.66
CA LYS A 2 -10.56 -2.66 64.43
C LYS A 2 -9.62 -2.22 63.31
N LYS A 3 -8.81 -3.18 62.89
CA LYS A 3 -7.88 -3.01 61.77
C LYS A 3 -8.67 -3.11 60.46
N GLY A 4 -8.88 -2.00 59.80
CA GLY A 4 -9.44 -1.95 58.47
C GLY A 4 -8.37 -2.25 57.44
N THR A 5 -8.45 -3.39 56.81
CA THR A 5 -7.61 -3.77 55.68
C THR A 5 -8.11 -3.05 54.43
N PHE A 6 -7.34 -2.06 53.98
CA PHE A 6 -7.62 -1.32 52.75
C PHE A 6 -7.16 -2.18 51.56
N PHE A 7 -8.10 -2.80 50.88
CA PHE A 7 -7.81 -3.52 49.62
C PHE A 7 -7.63 -2.51 48.51
N MET A 8 -6.37 -2.27 48.15
CA MET A 8 -5.99 -1.42 47.02
C MET A 8 -6.17 -2.24 45.74
N MET A 9 -7.28 -2.03 45.07
CA MET A 9 -7.59 -2.62 43.78
C MET A 9 -6.79 -1.90 42.71
N LEU A 10 -5.65 -2.47 42.34
CA LEU A 10 -4.82 -1.99 41.23
C LEU A 10 -5.51 -2.32 39.91
N ALA A 11 -6.29 -1.39 39.38
CA ALA A 11 -6.83 -1.47 38.05
C ALA A 11 -5.66 -1.27 37.05
N ALA A 12 -5.15 -2.37 36.54
CA ALA A 12 -4.26 -2.35 35.39
C ALA A 12 -5.05 -1.87 34.16
N ALA A 13 -5.00 -0.57 33.89
CA ALA A 13 -5.44 -0.03 32.62
C ALA A 13 -4.46 -0.52 31.54
N ALA A 14 -4.80 -1.61 30.87
CA ALA A 14 -4.16 -1.99 29.62
C ALA A 14 -4.46 -0.89 28.60
N SER A 15 -3.54 0.05 28.48
CA SER A 15 -3.53 1.00 27.37
C SER A 15 -3.27 0.20 26.09
N LEU A 16 -4.34 -0.15 25.39
CA LEU A 16 -4.29 -0.51 23.99
C LEU A 16 -3.74 0.72 23.25
N ALA A 17 -2.43 0.75 23.07
CA ALA A 17 -1.80 1.64 22.12
C ALA A 17 -2.29 1.23 20.73
N SER A 18 -3.50 1.67 20.39
CA SER A 18 -3.97 1.72 19.03
C SER A 18 -2.97 2.61 18.28
N CYS A 19 -2.02 1.99 17.58
CA CYS A 19 -1.24 2.68 16.57
C CYS A 19 -2.18 3.04 15.42
N THR A 20 -3.03 4.04 15.64
CA THR A 20 -3.71 4.70 14.55
C THR A 20 -2.63 5.45 13.78
N ALA A 21 -2.36 5.00 12.55
CA ALA A 21 -1.60 5.78 11.60
C ALA A 21 -2.30 7.15 11.51
N GLN A 22 -1.73 8.15 12.19
CA GLN A 22 -2.27 9.50 12.14
C GLN A 22 -1.69 10.15 10.90
N GLY A 23 -2.52 10.29 9.88
CA GLY A 23 -2.21 11.12 8.72
C GLY A 23 -1.83 12.56 9.11
N PRO A 24 -1.41 13.38 8.14
CA PRO A 24 -1.09 14.78 8.39
C PRO A 24 -2.31 15.47 9.01
N LYS A 25 -2.09 16.18 10.13
CA LYS A 25 -3.17 16.92 10.81
C LYS A 25 -3.57 18.09 9.93
N ALA A 26 -4.86 18.16 9.61
CA ALA A 26 -5.41 19.30 8.89
C ALA A 26 -5.34 20.57 9.76
N ASN A 27 -4.96 21.70 9.14
CA ASN A 27 -4.93 23.01 9.75
C ASN A 27 -5.82 23.94 8.93
N LEU A 28 -7.09 24.00 9.30
CA LEU A 28 -8.16 24.67 8.54
C LEU A 28 -8.36 26.10 9.07
N LYS A 29 -7.40 26.98 8.81
CA LYS A 29 -7.43 28.39 9.29
C LYS A 29 -7.97 29.38 8.27
N SER A 30 -8.03 29.00 7.00
CA SER A 30 -8.50 29.84 5.92
C SER A 30 -9.51 29.08 5.04
N ASP A 31 -10.24 29.82 4.20
CA ASP A 31 -11.14 29.22 3.21
C ASP A 31 -10.36 28.34 2.20
N VAL A 32 -9.15 28.75 1.85
CA VAL A 32 -8.26 27.97 0.97
C VAL A 32 -7.82 26.65 1.64
N ASP A 33 -7.52 26.67 2.93
CA ASP A 33 -7.17 25.46 3.68
C ASP A 33 -8.37 24.49 3.70
N SER A 34 -9.56 25.01 3.95
CA SER A 34 -10.80 24.23 3.97
C SER A 34 -11.12 23.67 2.59
N LEU A 35 -10.97 24.45 1.53
CA LEU A 35 -11.13 24.02 0.15
C LEU A 35 -10.11 22.93 -0.20
N SER A 36 -8.86 23.10 0.16
CA SER A 36 -7.79 22.12 -0.09
C SER A 36 -8.10 20.78 0.57
N TYR A 37 -8.55 20.80 1.82
CA TYR A 37 -8.95 19.59 2.53
C TYR A 37 -10.15 18.89 1.85
N MET A 38 -11.18 19.65 1.49
CA MET A 38 -12.35 19.11 0.80
C MET A 38 -12.00 18.52 -0.56
N MET A 39 -11.10 19.14 -1.31
CA MET A 39 -10.58 18.57 -2.56
C MET A 39 -9.87 17.24 -2.34
N GLY A 40 -9.07 17.12 -1.28
CA GLY A 40 -8.46 15.85 -0.88
C GLY A 40 -9.50 14.76 -0.63
N VAL A 41 -10.55 15.09 0.15
CA VAL A 41 -11.64 14.16 0.47
C VAL A 41 -12.40 13.72 -0.78
N THR A 42 -12.77 14.66 -1.66
CA THR A 42 -13.55 14.33 -2.87
C THR A 42 -12.76 13.46 -3.86
N ASN A 43 -11.44 13.58 -3.90
CA ASN A 43 -10.59 12.76 -4.77
C ASN A 43 -10.41 11.30 -4.31
N THR A 44 -10.98 10.91 -3.17
CA THR A 44 -10.95 9.52 -2.70
C THR A 44 -12.14 8.67 -3.16
N GLN A 45 -13.07 9.24 -3.92
CA GLN A 45 -14.24 8.49 -4.42
C GLN A 45 -13.80 7.31 -5.28
N GLY A 46 -14.28 6.11 -4.96
CA GLY A 46 -13.94 4.87 -5.65
C GLY A 46 -12.52 4.34 -5.37
N LEU A 47 -11.72 5.04 -4.55
CA LEU A 47 -10.35 4.61 -4.27
C LEU A 47 -10.30 3.25 -3.58
N MET A 48 -11.13 3.02 -2.58
CA MET A 48 -11.11 1.77 -1.82
C MET A 48 -11.63 0.59 -2.65
N GLU A 49 -12.60 0.80 -3.51
CA GLU A 49 -13.05 -0.21 -4.47
C GLU A 49 -11.93 -0.58 -5.45
N TYR A 50 -11.17 0.39 -5.91
CA TYR A 50 -10.00 0.14 -6.75
C TYR A 50 -8.90 -0.61 -5.99
N VAL A 51 -8.59 -0.17 -4.77
CA VAL A 51 -7.54 -0.77 -3.92
C VAL A 51 -7.86 -2.23 -3.60
N GLN A 52 -9.09 -2.53 -3.22
CA GLN A 52 -9.50 -3.89 -2.88
C GLN A 52 -9.78 -4.74 -4.12
N GLY A 53 -10.50 -4.20 -5.10
CA GLY A 53 -10.93 -4.94 -6.27
C GLY A 53 -9.87 -5.12 -7.36
N ARG A 54 -9.03 -4.10 -7.60
CA ARG A 54 -8.01 -4.13 -8.66
C ARG A 54 -6.61 -4.42 -8.14
N LEU A 55 -6.24 -3.84 -6.99
CA LEU A 55 -4.93 -4.07 -6.39
C LEU A 55 -4.91 -5.27 -5.44
N GLY A 56 -6.05 -5.86 -5.13
CA GLY A 56 -6.17 -7.06 -4.30
C GLY A 56 -5.77 -6.85 -2.84
N VAL A 57 -5.87 -5.62 -2.33
CA VAL A 57 -5.56 -5.34 -0.92
C VAL A 57 -6.71 -5.84 -0.05
N ASP A 58 -6.43 -6.82 0.80
CA ASP A 58 -7.38 -7.31 1.79
C ASP A 58 -7.74 -6.20 2.79
N SER A 59 -9.01 -6.18 3.21
CA SER A 59 -9.53 -5.23 4.21
C SER A 59 -8.75 -5.26 5.53
N ALA A 60 -8.18 -6.40 5.90
CA ALA A 60 -7.34 -6.56 7.08
C ALA A 60 -6.03 -5.74 6.99
N TYR A 61 -5.56 -5.40 5.79
CA TYR A 61 -4.29 -4.70 5.54
C TYR A 61 -4.46 -3.24 5.08
N VAL A 62 -5.65 -2.69 5.20
CA VAL A 62 -5.92 -1.28 4.85
C VAL A 62 -5.03 -0.31 5.64
N ALA A 63 -4.72 -0.63 6.90
CA ALA A 63 -3.81 0.20 7.71
C ALA A 63 -2.39 0.25 7.12
N ASP A 64 -1.89 -0.86 6.59
CA ASP A 64 -0.57 -0.90 5.92
C ASP A 64 -0.60 -0.14 4.59
N PHE A 65 -1.70 -0.22 3.84
CA PHE A 65 -1.92 0.60 2.65
C PHE A 65 -1.86 2.09 2.97
N ILE A 66 -2.57 2.55 4.02
CA ILE A 66 -2.57 3.96 4.45
C ILE A 66 -1.15 4.40 4.84
N LYS A 67 -0.43 3.57 5.58
CA LYS A 67 0.97 3.85 5.96
C LYS A 67 1.87 4.01 4.72
N GLY A 68 1.72 3.13 3.74
CA GLY A 68 2.45 3.23 2.47
C GLY A 68 2.10 4.49 1.69
N LEU A 69 0.81 4.86 1.65
CA LEU A 69 0.32 6.08 1.01
C LEU A 69 0.93 7.33 1.66
N GLU A 70 0.92 7.42 3.00
CA GLU A 70 1.53 8.53 3.73
C GLU A 70 3.03 8.65 3.47
N GLN A 71 3.73 7.53 3.43
CA GLN A 71 5.16 7.50 3.12
C GLN A 71 5.40 7.96 1.68
N GLY A 72 4.65 7.46 0.72
CA GLY A 72 4.78 7.84 -0.69
C GLY A 72 4.54 9.32 -0.94
N CYS A 73 3.54 9.92 -0.26
CA CYS A 73 3.26 11.35 -0.37
C CYS A 73 4.38 12.26 0.16
N LYS A 74 5.19 11.76 1.09
CA LYS A 74 6.28 12.53 1.72
C LYS A 74 7.65 12.23 1.12
N GLU A 75 7.73 11.22 0.25
CA GLU A 75 9.01 10.73 -0.25
C GLU A 75 9.64 11.70 -1.26
N THR A 76 10.83 12.19 -0.94
CA THR A 76 11.61 13.12 -1.76
C THR A 76 12.96 12.55 -2.19
N ASP A 77 13.44 11.49 -1.53
CA ASP A 77 14.72 10.86 -1.86
C ASP A 77 14.68 10.15 -3.21
N ALA A 78 15.64 10.43 -4.08
CA ALA A 78 15.68 9.91 -5.44
C ALA A 78 15.88 8.39 -5.50
N LYS A 79 16.66 7.82 -4.59
CA LYS A 79 16.88 6.36 -4.54
C LYS A 79 15.61 5.64 -4.11
N GLN A 80 14.92 6.19 -3.12
CA GLN A 80 13.67 5.63 -2.64
C GLN A 80 12.57 5.72 -3.70
N LYS A 81 12.47 6.82 -4.42
CA LYS A 81 11.56 6.95 -5.57
C LYS A 81 11.85 5.92 -6.66
N ALA A 82 13.13 5.71 -6.99
CA ALA A 82 13.54 4.68 -7.97
C ALA A 82 13.16 3.27 -7.49
N TYR A 83 13.35 2.96 -6.21
CA TYR A 83 12.98 1.69 -5.62
C TYR A 83 11.46 1.46 -5.68
N LEU A 84 10.66 2.45 -5.29
CA LEU A 84 9.19 2.37 -5.34
C LEU A 84 8.69 2.19 -6.77
N ALA A 85 9.27 2.91 -7.74
CA ALA A 85 8.96 2.74 -9.16
C ALA A 85 9.28 1.31 -9.65
N GLY A 86 10.41 0.76 -9.21
CA GLY A 86 10.80 -0.63 -9.50
C GLY A 86 9.80 -1.65 -8.94
N MET A 87 9.35 -1.46 -7.71
CA MET A 87 8.31 -2.30 -7.10
C MET A 87 6.99 -2.24 -7.87
N GLN A 88 6.53 -1.06 -8.23
CA GLN A 88 5.29 -0.86 -9.00
C GLN A 88 5.37 -1.56 -10.36
N ILE A 89 6.46 -1.35 -11.11
CA ILE A 89 6.67 -1.99 -12.41
C ILE A 89 6.80 -3.50 -12.25
N GLY A 90 7.52 -3.98 -11.22
CA GLY A 90 7.67 -5.40 -10.93
C GLY A 90 6.34 -6.11 -10.71
N GLN A 91 5.41 -5.49 -9.99
CA GLN A 91 4.05 -6.02 -9.80
C GLN A 91 3.27 -6.11 -11.12
N GLN A 92 3.33 -5.06 -11.96
CA GLN A 92 2.68 -5.07 -13.27
C GLN A 92 3.27 -6.15 -14.19
N VAL A 93 4.59 -6.29 -14.22
CA VAL A 93 5.29 -7.29 -15.05
C VAL A 93 4.95 -8.71 -14.62
N SER A 94 4.94 -8.98 -13.32
CA SER A 94 4.66 -10.32 -12.77
C SER A 94 3.19 -10.71 -12.77
N GLY A 95 2.29 -9.74 -12.91
CA GLY A 95 0.85 -9.91 -12.99
C GLY A 95 0.33 -9.70 -14.40
N ASP A 96 -0.30 -8.55 -14.63
CA ASP A 96 -1.06 -8.25 -15.85
C ASP A 96 -0.27 -8.47 -17.15
N MET A 97 1.01 -8.07 -17.18
CA MET A 97 1.84 -8.21 -18.38
C MET A 97 2.15 -9.69 -18.65
N PHE A 98 2.53 -10.45 -17.63
CA PHE A 98 2.76 -11.89 -17.78
C PHE A 98 1.51 -12.61 -18.27
N ASP A 99 0.36 -12.36 -17.65
CA ASP A 99 -0.91 -12.98 -17.98
C ASP A 99 -1.38 -12.61 -19.38
N TYR A 100 -1.19 -11.35 -19.79
CA TYR A 100 -1.47 -10.91 -21.15
C TYR A 100 -0.63 -11.67 -22.17
N ASN A 101 0.70 -11.75 -21.97
CA ASN A 101 1.59 -12.46 -22.89
C ASN A 101 1.27 -13.95 -22.96
N ASN A 102 0.97 -14.58 -21.82
CA ASN A 102 0.58 -15.97 -21.76
C ASN A 102 -0.67 -16.22 -22.62
N ARG A 103 -1.71 -15.39 -22.47
CA ARG A 103 -2.93 -15.47 -23.29
C ARG A 103 -2.69 -15.21 -24.77
N GLN A 104 -1.80 -14.27 -25.12
CA GLN A 104 -1.48 -13.97 -26.52
C GLN A 104 -0.82 -15.15 -27.23
N ILE A 105 0.02 -15.92 -26.52
CA ILE A 105 0.79 -17.02 -27.11
C ILE A 105 -0.03 -18.31 -27.14
N PHE A 106 -0.70 -18.66 -26.05
CA PHE A 106 -1.40 -19.95 -25.90
C PHE A 106 -2.91 -19.83 -26.01
N GLY A 107 -3.47 -18.61 -26.07
CA GLY A 107 -4.91 -18.41 -26.16
C GLY A 107 -5.65 -18.99 -24.96
N GLN A 108 -6.56 -19.91 -25.24
CA GLN A 108 -7.34 -20.63 -24.22
C GLN A 108 -6.79 -22.03 -23.92
N ASP A 109 -5.63 -22.41 -24.50
CA ASP A 109 -5.02 -23.70 -24.22
C ASP A 109 -4.44 -23.70 -22.79
N SER A 110 -5.17 -24.37 -21.88
CA SER A 110 -4.77 -24.50 -20.48
C SER A 110 -3.69 -25.56 -20.23
N THR A 111 -3.28 -26.29 -21.28
CA THR A 111 -2.25 -27.33 -21.17
C THR A 111 -0.83 -26.76 -21.26
N GLN A 112 -0.70 -25.52 -21.75
CA GLN A 112 0.58 -24.83 -21.92
C GLN A 112 0.57 -23.47 -21.23
N ALA A 113 1.72 -23.09 -20.68
CA ALA A 113 1.92 -21.80 -20.09
C ALA A 113 3.39 -21.36 -20.19
N LEU A 114 3.62 -20.06 -20.26
CA LEU A 114 4.96 -19.49 -20.10
C LEU A 114 5.52 -19.83 -18.72
N ASN A 115 6.82 -20.08 -18.68
CA ASN A 115 7.52 -20.16 -17.39
C ASN A 115 7.72 -18.75 -16.83
N LYS A 116 7.08 -18.47 -15.71
CA LYS A 116 7.07 -17.12 -15.10
C LYS A 116 8.48 -16.68 -14.66
N ASP A 117 9.26 -17.57 -14.08
CA ASP A 117 10.59 -17.23 -13.59
C ASP A 117 11.53 -16.89 -14.76
N ASN A 118 11.45 -17.63 -15.87
CA ASN A 118 12.21 -17.33 -17.07
C ASN A 118 11.79 -16.02 -17.74
N PHE A 119 10.49 -15.73 -17.75
CA PHE A 119 9.96 -14.47 -18.24
C PHE A 119 10.50 -13.28 -17.44
N LEU A 120 10.43 -13.34 -16.11
CA LEU A 120 10.94 -12.32 -15.22
C LEU A 120 12.47 -12.17 -15.30
N ALA A 121 13.19 -13.28 -15.37
CA ALA A 121 14.65 -13.25 -15.55
C ALA A 121 15.05 -12.56 -16.85
N GLY A 122 14.36 -12.87 -17.97
CA GLY A 122 14.58 -12.21 -19.26
C GLY A 122 14.29 -10.72 -19.24
N PHE A 123 13.17 -10.34 -18.62
CA PHE A 123 12.80 -8.94 -18.44
C PHE A 123 13.86 -8.15 -17.66
N ILE A 124 14.29 -8.67 -16.51
CA ILE A 124 15.31 -8.02 -15.66
C ILE A 124 16.66 -7.94 -16.38
N ALA A 125 17.05 -9.01 -17.10
CA ALA A 125 18.29 -9.01 -17.86
C ALA A 125 18.31 -7.95 -18.98
N ALA A 126 17.17 -7.74 -19.66
CA ALA A 126 17.03 -6.72 -20.68
C ALA A 126 17.12 -5.31 -20.09
N VAL A 127 16.47 -5.04 -18.96
CA VAL A 127 16.57 -3.75 -18.25
C VAL A 127 18.00 -3.44 -17.85
N LYS A 128 18.72 -4.44 -17.31
CA LYS A 128 20.14 -4.28 -16.94
C LYS A 128 21.03 -3.93 -18.12
N LYS A 129 20.74 -4.46 -19.31
CA LYS A 129 21.51 -4.13 -20.55
C LYS A 129 21.21 -2.72 -21.06
N GLN A 130 20.02 -2.20 -20.84
CA GLN A 130 19.62 -0.85 -21.28
C GLN A 130 20.12 0.26 -20.35
N SER A 131 20.54 -0.08 -19.16
CA SER A 131 20.99 0.87 -18.13
C SER A 131 22.51 1.10 -18.10
N ILE A 132 23.25 0.58 -19.11
CA ILE A 132 24.70 0.74 -19.24
C ILE A 132 25.01 1.82 -20.28
#